data_06b7bf7760accac03e61e217acefa380
#
_entry.id   06b7bf7760accac03e61e217acefa380
#
_cell.length_a   1.000
_cell.length_b   1.000
_cell.length_c   1.000
_cell.angle_alpha   90.00
_cell.angle_beta   90.00
_cell.angle_gamma   90.00
#
_symmetry.space_group_name_H-M   'P 1'
#
loop_
_entity.id
_entity.type
_entity.pdbx_description
1 polymer ?
#
loop_
_entity_poly.entity_id
_entity_poly.type
_entity_poly.pdbx_seq_one_letter_code
_entity_poly.pdbx_strand_id
1 'polypeptide(L)'
;MIADGGDLDALKSLASQTKVVLSTAGPFARYGSLLVQACVEEGAHYTDITGENHWVRGLIDKHHLEAASKGIRIIPSCGYDSIPSDIGAFFTISQFDKPVNRVDVYHQAQGGASGGTTETIFTMDGVGKEMRDPFVLNPENTVSEEQREKSKDGFSIEEVDGLEGWSGVGVMAMANTRVVRRSAALMEQNQKPYGKNFTFGEHGLFASKRNARLASLGLLLGFIVLSTPLKYLVRPFLPKPGDGPSQETQDKGWFRATFVAVSEDNDRKICSMYGSGDPGYKSTAKLVCESALALARSNDLPGGEGYGGVLTSAVGLGEVLVNRLKDAEIEFKVLN
;
A
#
# COMPACT_ATOMS: atom_id res chain seq x y z
N MET A 1 -11.74 26.71 2.77
CA MET A 1 -10.46 27.43 2.44
C MET A 1 -9.97 26.93 1.09
N ILE A 2 -9.40 27.79 0.26
CA ILE A 2 -8.67 27.42 -0.95
C ILE A 2 -7.19 27.64 -0.63
N ALA A 3 -6.35 26.61 -0.80
CA ALA A 3 -4.91 26.69 -0.62
C ALA A 3 -4.22 26.20 -1.91
N ASP A 4 -3.26 26.99 -2.41
CA ASP A 4 -2.45 26.57 -3.55
C ASP A 4 -1.42 25.55 -3.08
N GLY A 5 -1.32 24.42 -3.78
CA GLY A 5 -0.37 23.34 -3.45
C GLY A 5 1.11 23.74 -3.58
N GLY A 6 1.42 24.88 -4.21
CA GLY A 6 2.74 25.47 -4.30
C GLY A 6 3.03 26.54 -3.23
N ASP A 7 2.05 26.91 -2.40
CA ASP A 7 2.17 27.94 -1.35
C ASP A 7 2.23 27.29 0.04
N LEU A 8 3.43 27.22 0.61
CA LEU A 8 3.66 26.60 1.91
C LEU A 8 2.90 27.30 3.05
N ASP A 9 2.78 28.63 3.01
CA ASP A 9 2.09 29.38 4.09
C ASP A 9 0.58 29.12 4.05
N ALA A 10 -0.01 29.04 2.84
CA ALA A 10 -1.40 28.64 2.67
C ALA A 10 -1.65 27.20 3.16
N LEU A 11 -0.73 26.27 2.86
CA LEU A 11 -0.79 24.88 3.30
C LEU A 11 -0.63 24.75 4.83
N LYS A 12 0.26 25.53 5.45
CA LYS A 12 0.37 25.61 6.92
C LYS A 12 -0.91 26.14 7.56
N SER A 13 -1.46 27.21 7.02
CA SER A 13 -2.76 27.73 7.49
C SER A 13 -3.88 26.69 7.38
N LEU A 14 -3.85 25.81 6.38
CA LEU A 14 -4.78 24.68 6.25
C LEU A 14 -4.50 23.62 7.32
N ALA A 15 -3.25 23.19 7.45
CA ALA A 15 -2.86 22.11 8.36
C ALA A 15 -3.10 22.47 9.83
N SER A 16 -2.87 23.73 10.24
CA SER A 16 -3.09 24.21 11.61
C SER A 16 -4.55 24.18 12.06
N GLN A 17 -5.52 24.04 11.13
CA GLN A 17 -6.97 24.03 11.43
C GLN A 17 -7.54 22.62 11.55
N THR A 18 -6.75 21.56 11.41
CA THR A 18 -7.23 20.19 11.40
C THR A 18 -6.31 19.24 12.15
N LYS A 19 -6.85 18.15 12.67
CA LYS A 19 -6.07 17.06 13.24
C LYS A 19 -5.41 16.19 12.18
N VAL A 20 -6.07 16.03 11.01
CA VAL A 20 -5.64 15.12 9.96
C VAL A 20 -5.88 15.75 8.60
N VAL A 21 -4.91 15.67 7.72
CA VAL A 21 -5.04 15.98 6.30
C VAL A 21 -5.09 14.66 5.53
N LEU A 22 -6.16 14.43 4.77
CA LEU A 22 -6.26 13.38 3.77
C LEU A 22 -6.08 14.01 2.39
N SER A 23 -5.09 13.52 1.63
CA SER A 23 -4.81 14.02 0.29
C SER A 23 -5.07 12.98 -0.79
N THR A 24 -5.77 13.40 -1.85
CA THR A 24 -5.94 12.64 -3.09
C THR A 24 -5.35 13.37 -4.30
N ALA A 25 -4.56 14.42 -4.04
CA ALA A 25 -4.00 15.30 -5.06
C ALA A 25 -2.67 14.75 -5.61
N GLY A 26 -2.74 13.72 -6.44
CA GLY A 26 -1.59 13.16 -7.16
C GLY A 26 -1.30 13.85 -8.50
N PRO A 27 -0.14 13.60 -9.14
CA PRO A 27 1.01 12.82 -8.67
C PRO A 27 1.66 13.41 -7.42
N PHE A 28 1.88 12.57 -6.40
CA PHE A 28 2.31 13.02 -5.07
C PHE A 28 3.75 13.51 -5.03
N ALA A 29 4.64 12.91 -5.81
CA ALA A 29 6.02 13.38 -5.97
C ALA A 29 6.08 14.84 -6.48
N ARG A 30 5.06 15.29 -7.21
CA ARG A 30 4.97 16.63 -7.76
C ARG A 30 4.29 17.62 -6.83
N TYR A 31 3.24 17.20 -6.13
CA TYR A 31 2.35 18.12 -5.41
C TYR A 31 2.27 17.86 -3.89
N GLY A 32 2.72 16.69 -3.41
CA GLY A 32 2.48 16.28 -2.02
C GLY A 32 3.51 16.81 -1.01
N SER A 33 4.75 17.08 -1.44
CA SER A 33 5.87 17.33 -0.51
C SER A 33 5.67 18.54 0.41
N LEU A 34 5.17 19.65 -0.10
CA LEU A 34 4.91 20.85 0.69
C LEU A 34 3.76 20.65 1.67
N LEU A 35 2.74 19.87 1.28
CA LEU A 35 1.61 19.57 2.16
C LEU A 35 2.04 18.70 3.34
N VAL A 36 2.86 17.65 3.10
CA VAL A 36 3.43 16.84 4.18
C VAL A 36 4.30 17.68 5.09
N GLN A 37 5.14 18.57 4.53
CA GLN A 37 5.95 19.50 5.31
C GLN A 37 5.07 20.38 6.21
N ALA A 38 4.01 20.98 5.67
CA ALA A 38 3.06 21.79 6.44
C ALA A 38 2.41 20.98 7.58
N CYS A 39 2.01 19.72 7.31
CA CYS A 39 1.45 18.85 8.35
C CYS A 39 2.43 18.59 9.49
N VAL A 40 3.71 18.30 9.18
CA VAL A 40 4.75 18.05 10.19
C VAL A 40 5.06 19.31 10.98
N GLU A 41 5.12 20.48 10.34
CA GLU A 41 5.39 21.76 11.01
C GLU A 41 4.25 22.18 11.94
N GLU A 42 3.00 22.03 11.49
CA GLU A 42 1.80 22.49 12.22
C GLU A 42 1.16 21.44 13.14
N GLY A 43 1.67 20.23 13.20
CA GLY A 43 1.18 19.21 14.12
C GLY A 43 -0.03 18.40 13.62
N ALA A 44 -0.33 18.40 12.33
CA ALA A 44 -1.40 17.61 11.75
C ALA A 44 -0.88 16.23 11.32
N HIS A 45 -1.69 15.18 11.51
CA HIS A 45 -1.45 13.88 10.90
C HIS A 45 -1.74 13.94 9.39
N TYR A 46 -1.18 12.99 8.64
CA TYR A 46 -1.33 12.95 7.19
C TYR A 46 -1.62 11.54 6.68
N THR A 47 -2.46 11.44 5.65
CA THR A 47 -2.69 10.21 4.90
C THR A 47 -3.00 10.52 3.43
N ASP A 48 -2.64 9.59 2.53
CA ASP A 48 -2.87 9.69 1.09
C ASP A 48 -3.08 8.33 0.43
N ILE A 49 -3.16 8.31 -0.89
CA ILE A 49 -3.35 7.13 -1.72
C ILE A 49 -2.18 6.90 -2.69
N THR A 50 -0.96 7.32 -2.33
CA THR A 50 0.19 7.21 -3.23
C THR A 50 0.64 5.76 -3.43
N GLY A 51 1.08 5.42 -4.66
CA GLY A 51 1.90 4.24 -4.96
C GLY A 51 3.36 4.59 -5.27
N GLU A 52 3.79 5.85 -5.02
CA GLU A 52 5.08 6.40 -5.43
C GLU A 52 6.16 6.19 -4.36
N ASN A 53 6.67 4.94 -4.22
CA ASN A 53 7.64 4.59 -3.16
C ASN A 53 8.92 5.44 -3.16
N HIS A 54 9.37 5.93 -4.32
CA HIS A 54 10.50 6.85 -4.38
C HIS A 54 10.22 8.17 -3.64
N TRP A 55 9.01 8.69 -3.77
CA TRP A 55 8.58 9.87 -3.04
C TRP A 55 8.44 9.57 -1.54
N VAL A 56 7.84 8.43 -1.18
CA VAL A 56 7.75 7.98 0.21
C VAL A 56 9.13 7.83 0.85
N ARG A 57 10.15 7.33 0.12
CA ARG A 57 11.54 7.29 0.58
C ARG A 57 12.03 8.69 0.94
N GLY A 58 11.82 9.67 0.06
CA GLY A 58 12.16 11.06 0.32
C GLY A 58 11.45 11.65 1.54
N LEU A 59 10.17 11.27 1.78
CA LEU A 59 9.47 11.68 3.00
C LEU A 59 10.09 11.05 4.26
N ILE A 60 10.50 9.78 4.19
CA ILE A 60 11.17 9.10 5.30
C ILE A 60 12.45 9.84 5.64
N ASP A 61 13.30 10.12 4.64
CA ASP A 61 14.58 10.77 4.84
C ASP A 61 14.45 12.17 5.44
N LYS A 62 13.46 12.92 4.98
CA LYS A 62 13.30 14.33 5.37
C LYS A 62 12.49 14.50 6.67
N HIS A 63 11.45 13.71 6.88
CA HIS A 63 10.43 14.01 7.88
C HIS A 63 10.25 12.95 8.98
N HIS A 64 10.82 11.73 8.84
CA HIS A 64 10.55 10.66 9.80
C HIS A 64 10.92 11.04 11.24
N LEU A 65 12.12 11.54 11.45
CA LEU A 65 12.61 11.87 12.80
C LEU A 65 11.85 13.04 13.43
N GLU A 66 11.57 14.07 12.64
CA GLU A 66 10.82 15.23 13.15
C GLU A 66 9.38 14.85 13.48
N ALA A 67 8.69 14.14 12.59
CA ALA A 67 7.34 13.64 12.84
C ALA A 67 7.29 12.70 14.06
N ALA A 68 8.30 11.84 14.23
CA ALA A 68 8.42 10.96 15.39
C ALA A 68 8.58 11.76 16.68
N SER A 69 9.43 12.79 16.72
CA SER A 69 9.66 13.62 17.90
C SER A 69 8.43 14.43 18.33
N LYS A 70 7.53 14.72 17.38
CA LYS A 70 6.28 15.46 17.60
C LYS A 70 5.06 14.56 17.81
N GLY A 71 5.21 13.24 17.72
CA GLY A 71 4.09 12.30 17.79
C GLY A 71 3.14 12.39 16.57
N ILE A 72 3.61 12.93 15.46
CA ILE A 72 2.80 13.10 14.24
C ILE A 72 2.94 11.85 13.37
N ARG A 73 1.81 11.32 12.91
CA ARG A 73 1.76 10.15 12.04
C ARG A 73 1.55 10.60 10.59
N ILE A 74 2.55 10.35 9.76
CA ILE A 74 2.49 10.52 8.30
C ILE A 74 2.35 9.12 7.71
N ILE A 75 1.16 8.78 7.23
CA ILE A 75 0.83 7.43 6.74
C ILE A 75 0.44 7.51 5.26
N PRO A 76 1.40 7.43 4.35
CA PRO A 76 1.13 7.36 2.92
C PRO A 76 0.56 6.00 2.51
N SER A 77 0.07 5.90 1.29
CA SER A 77 -0.37 4.64 0.66
C SER A 77 -1.58 3.97 1.36
N CYS A 78 -2.58 4.76 1.75
CA CYS A 78 -3.81 4.29 2.40
C CYS A 78 -4.95 3.95 1.42
N GLY A 79 -4.66 3.80 0.12
CA GLY A 79 -5.62 3.34 -0.89
C GLY A 79 -5.65 1.82 -1.06
N TYR A 80 -6.42 1.37 -2.06
CA TYR A 80 -6.48 -0.05 -2.42
C TYR A 80 -5.11 -0.62 -2.79
N ASP A 81 -4.24 0.18 -3.36
CA ASP A 81 -2.94 -0.31 -3.79
C ASP A 81 -2.18 -0.98 -2.65
N SER A 82 -2.19 -0.44 -1.43
CA SER A 82 -1.37 -0.96 -0.34
C SER A 82 -2.13 -1.44 0.89
N ILE A 83 -3.29 -0.87 1.23
CA ILE A 83 -4.05 -1.27 2.44
C ILE A 83 -4.39 -2.76 2.45
N PRO A 84 -4.92 -3.38 1.39
CA PRO A 84 -5.20 -4.81 1.42
C PRO A 84 -3.95 -5.64 1.71
N SER A 85 -2.80 -5.31 1.10
CA SER A 85 -1.56 -6.04 1.32
C SER A 85 -1.00 -5.84 2.73
N ASP A 86 -0.94 -4.61 3.23
CA ASP A 86 -0.31 -4.27 4.50
C ASP A 86 -1.20 -4.65 5.71
N ILE A 87 -2.46 -4.18 5.72
CA ILE A 87 -3.42 -4.48 6.79
C ILE A 87 -3.88 -5.94 6.74
N GLY A 88 -4.03 -6.50 5.53
CA GLY A 88 -4.38 -7.92 5.40
C GLY A 88 -3.27 -8.86 5.87
N ALA A 89 -1.99 -8.53 5.59
CA ALA A 89 -0.86 -9.27 6.16
C ALA A 89 -0.81 -9.12 7.68
N PHE A 90 -0.98 -7.91 8.21
CA PHE A 90 -1.05 -7.66 9.65
C PHE A 90 -2.16 -8.48 10.31
N PHE A 91 -3.39 -8.46 9.77
CA PHE A 91 -4.50 -9.28 10.25
C PHE A 91 -4.17 -10.78 10.20
N THR A 92 -3.59 -11.27 9.10
CA THR A 92 -3.26 -12.68 8.95
C THR A 92 -2.20 -13.11 9.97
N ILE A 93 -1.16 -12.32 10.17
CA ILE A 93 -0.09 -12.58 11.14
C ILE A 93 -0.65 -12.59 12.56
N SER A 94 -1.59 -11.71 12.88
CA SER A 94 -2.22 -11.66 14.22
C SER A 94 -3.04 -12.91 14.57
N GLN A 95 -3.31 -13.79 13.61
CA GLN A 95 -3.99 -15.06 13.86
C GLN A 95 -3.04 -16.16 14.38
N PHE A 96 -1.73 -15.92 14.40
CA PHE A 96 -0.74 -16.89 14.86
C PHE A 96 -0.28 -16.55 16.28
N ASP A 97 -0.09 -17.59 17.09
CA ASP A 97 0.58 -17.49 18.41
C ASP A 97 2.11 -17.52 18.29
N LYS A 98 2.63 -17.82 17.11
CA LYS A 98 4.05 -17.97 16.80
C LYS A 98 4.49 -16.99 15.72
N PRO A 99 5.77 -16.63 15.67
CA PRO A 99 6.30 -15.80 14.59
C PRO A 99 6.05 -16.41 13.21
N VAL A 100 5.79 -15.54 12.23
CA VAL A 100 5.47 -15.93 10.85
C VAL A 100 6.67 -15.67 9.94
N ASN A 101 7.10 -16.70 9.22
CA ASN A 101 8.24 -16.59 8.29
C ASN A 101 7.88 -15.97 6.96
N ARG A 102 6.68 -16.31 6.46
CA ARG A 102 6.27 -15.94 5.11
C ARG A 102 4.78 -15.68 5.02
N VAL A 103 4.43 -14.66 4.27
CA VAL A 103 3.07 -14.39 3.80
C VAL A 103 3.12 -14.16 2.31
N ASP A 104 2.31 -14.88 1.56
CA ASP A 104 2.01 -14.62 0.15
C ASP A 104 0.57 -14.17 0.02
N VAL A 105 0.34 -13.07 -0.69
CA VAL A 105 -1.00 -12.58 -1.00
C VAL A 105 -1.34 -12.79 -2.47
N TYR A 106 -2.55 -13.22 -2.72
CA TYR A 106 -3.11 -13.49 -4.04
C TYR A 106 -4.30 -12.58 -4.28
N HIS A 107 -4.16 -11.65 -5.22
CA HIS A 107 -5.17 -10.64 -5.53
C HIS A 107 -6.08 -11.06 -6.67
N GLN A 108 -7.36 -10.80 -6.48
CA GLN A 108 -8.41 -10.82 -7.49
C GLN A 108 -9.21 -9.53 -7.38
N ALA A 109 -9.55 -8.93 -8.49
CA ALA A 109 -10.33 -7.70 -8.48
C ALA A 109 -11.14 -7.55 -9.79
N GLN A 110 -12.24 -6.82 -9.69
CA GLN A 110 -13.02 -6.36 -10.82
C GLN A 110 -13.29 -4.86 -10.65
N GLY A 111 -12.94 -4.07 -11.67
CA GLY A 111 -13.10 -2.63 -11.61
C GLY A 111 -12.52 -1.95 -12.83
N GLY A 112 -12.38 -0.64 -12.77
CA GLY A 112 -11.82 0.19 -13.83
C GLY A 112 -10.49 0.83 -13.45
N ALA A 113 -9.71 1.23 -14.47
CA ALA A 113 -8.49 2.00 -14.28
C ALA A 113 -8.82 3.48 -14.04
N SER A 114 -8.00 4.16 -13.22
CA SER A 114 -8.12 5.59 -12.97
C SER A 114 -7.14 6.41 -13.82
N GLY A 115 -7.58 7.60 -14.21
CA GLY A 115 -6.71 8.56 -14.90
C GLY A 115 -5.55 9.06 -14.03
N GLY A 116 -5.74 9.10 -12.70
CA GLY A 116 -4.69 9.42 -11.74
C GLY A 116 -3.55 8.39 -11.76
N THR A 117 -3.87 7.09 -11.73
CA THR A 117 -2.88 6.00 -11.86
C THR A 117 -2.13 6.10 -13.19
N THR A 118 -2.85 6.40 -14.28
CA THR A 118 -2.24 6.61 -15.59
C THR A 118 -1.23 7.74 -15.56
N GLU A 119 -1.57 8.91 -15.01
CA GLU A 119 -0.67 10.07 -14.95
C GLU A 119 0.56 9.79 -14.08
N THR A 120 0.40 9.10 -12.96
CA THR A 120 1.54 8.67 -12.12
C THR A 120 2.56 7.86 -12.92
N ILE A 121 2.12 6.90 -13.75
CA ILE A 121 3.01 6.11 -14.60
C ILE A 121 3.81 6.99 -15.56
N PHE A 122 3.19 8.03 -16.12
CA PHE A 122 3.88 8.96 -17.03
C PHE A 122 4.86 9.90 -16.32
N THR A 123 4.67 10.16 -15.04
CA THR A 123 5.56 11.04 -14.25
C THR A 123 6.72 10.31 -13.57
N MET A 124 6.71 8.97 -13.58
CA MET A 124 7.78 8.14 -12.99
C MET A 124 9.08 8.07 -13.84
N ASP A 125 9.28 8.97 -14.80
CA ASP A 125 10.49 9.01 -15.62
C ASP A 125 11.74 9.28 -14.77
N GLY A 126 12.73 8.41 -14.87
CA GLY A 126 14.02 8.55 -14.16
C GLY A 126 14.13 7.86 -12.80
N VAL A 127 13.05 7.29 -12.27
CA VAL A 127 12.98 6.63 -10.94
C VAL A 127 13.62 5.22 -10.92
N GLY A 128 14.33 4.82 -11.97
CA GLY A 128 14.59 3.41 -12.28
C GLY A 128 15.53 2.63 -11.36
N LYS A 129 16.52 3.25 -10.66
CA LYS A 129 17.51 2.48 -9.90
C LYS A 129 17.13 2.28 -8.42
N GLU A 130 16.59 3.30 -7.78
CA GLU A 130 16.21 3.25 -6.36
C GLU A 130 15.03 2.29 -6.13
N MET A 131 14.07 2.27 -7.07
CA MET A 131 12.93 1.36 -7.01
C MET A 131 13.28 -0.13 -7.19
N ARG A 132 14.50 -0.44 -7.65
CA ARG A 132 14.97 -1.84 -7.78
C ARG A 132 15.34 -2.46 -6.45
N ASP A 133 15.62 -1.66 -5.41
CA ASP A 133 15.85 -2.23 -4.08
C ASP A 133 14.51 -2.73 -3.50
N PRO A 134 14.38 -4.03 -3.21
CA PRO A 134 13.18 -4.58 -2.59
C PRO A 134 12.90 -4.03 -1.18
N PHE A 135 13.85 -3.33 -0.59
CA PHE A 135 13.80 -2.81 0.77
C PHE A 135 14.04 -1.29 0.85
N VAL A 136 13.81 -0.56 -0.26
CA VAL A 136 14.06 0.89 -0.35
C VAL A 136 13.37 1.70 0.76
N LEU A 137 12.25 1.25 1.29
CA LEU A 137 11.53 1.94 2.36
C LEU A 137 11.97 1.54 3.77
N ASN A 138 12.78 0.50 3.92
CA ASN A 138 13.20 0.01 5.22
C ASN A 138 14.18 0.98 5.91
N PRO A 139 14.20 1.01 7.24
CA PRO A 139 15.30 1.63 7.97
C PRO A 139 16.64 0.94 7.61
N GLU A 140 17.72 1.71 7.70
CA GLU A 140 19.05 1.18 7.43
C GLU A 140 19.41 0.03 8.37
N ASN A 141 20.19 -0.93 7.88
CA ASN A 141 20.71 -2.08 8.65
C ASN A 141 19.64 -3.00 9.28
N THR A 142 18.39 -2.99 8.76
CA THR A 142 17.29 -3.85 9.26
C THR A 142 17.07 -5.11 8.41
N VAL A 143 17.88 -5.36 7.40
CA VAL A 143 17.66 -6.44 6.42
C VAL A 143 18.87 -7.35 6.39
N SER A 144 18.68 -8.65 6.69
CA SER A 144 19.74 -9.66 6.55
C SER A 144 20.00 -10.04 5.08
N GLU A 145 21.18 -10.57 4.77
CA GLU A 145 21.47 -11.10 3.44
C GLU A 145 20.51 -12.23 3.05
N GLU A 146 20.18 -13.11 3.99
CA GLU A 146 19.22 -14.20 3.79
C GLU A 146 17.83 -13.67 3.41
N GLN A 147 17.35 -12.65 4.12
CA GLN A 147 16.06 -12.00 3.84
C GLN A 147 16.08 -11.33 2.46
N ARG A 148 17.20 -10.68 2.10
CA ARG A 148 17.37 -10.04 0.80
C ARG A 148 17.34 -11.05 -0.35
N GLU A 149 18.02 -12.19 -0.21
CA GLU A 149 18.00 -13.27 -1.20
C GLU A 149 16.60 -13.87 -1.39
N LYS A 150 15.88 -14.11 -0.30
CA LYS A 150 14.52 -14.69 -0.32
C LYS A 150 13.44 -13.71 -0.78
N SER A 151 13.73 -12.41 -0.78
CA SER A 151 12.76 -11.35 -1.11
C SER A 151 13.03 -10.70 -2.47
N LYS A 152 13.77 -11.36 -3.35
CA LYS A 152 13.96 -10.88 -4.74
C LYS A 152 12.61 -10.76 -5.42
N ASP A 153 12.43 -9.64 -6.13
CA ASP A 153 11.23 -9.47 -6.93
C ASP A 153 11.21 -10.49 -8.07
N GLY A 154 10.14 -11.21 -8.17
CA GLY A 154 9.94 -12.23 -9.18
C GLY A 154 8.53 -12.75 -9.13
N PHE A 155 8.15 -13.53 -10.12
CA PHE A 155 6.89 -14.26 -10.11
C PHE A 155 7.08 -15.65 -10.69
N SER A 156 6.31 -16.60 -10.18
CA SER A 156 6.15 -17.93 -10.76
C SER A 156 4.72 -18.11 -11.25
N ILE A 157 4.57 -18.92 -12.29
CA ILE A 157 3.25 -19.34 -12.77
C ILE A 157 3.06 -20.80 -12.35
N GLU A 158 2.50 -20.98 -11.19
CA GLU A 158 2.30 -22.28 -10.56
C GLU A 158 0.91 -22.40 -9.94
N GLU A 159 0.47 -23.61 -9.73
CA GLU A 159 -0.75 -23.86 -8.98
C GLU A 159 -0.54 -23.47 -7.53
N VAL A 160 -1.50 -22.74 -6.96
CA VAL A 160 -1.34 -22.25 -5.60
C VAL A 160 -1.81 -23.31 -4.63
N ASP A 161 -0.89 -23.82 -3.82
CA ASP A 161 -1.25 -24.81 -2.82
C ASP A 161 -2.30 -24.26 -1.85
N GLY A 162 -3.37 -25.05 -1.63
CA GLY A 162 -4.52 -24.71 -0.75
C GLY A 162 -5.46 -23.64 -1.29
N LEU A 163 -5.29 -23.17 -2.53
CA LEU A 163 -6.25 -22.29 -3.21
C LEU A 163 -6.59 -22.87 -4.58
N GLU A 164 -7.83 -22.70 -5.00
CA GLU A 164 -8.22 -23.02 -6.37
C GLU A 164 -7.71 -21.93 -7.31
N GLY A 165 -6.62 -22.18 -8.04
CA GLY A 165 -6.11 -21.22 -9.02
C GLY A 165 -4.60 -21.27 -9.24
N TRP A 166 -4.17 -20.36 -10.11
CA TRP A 166 -2.79 -20.23 -10.57
C TRP A 166 -2.24 -18.85 -10.22
N SER A 167 -1.04 -18.81 -9.67
CA SER A 167 -0.31 -17.56 -9.44
C SER A 167 0.14 -16.93 -10.78
N GLY A 168 0.29 -15.63 -10.78
CA GLY A 168 0.88 -14.85 -11.85
C GLY A 168 1.35 -13.48 -11.33
N VAL A 169 1.77 -12.59 -12.23
CA VAL A 169 2.25 -11.27 -11.85
C VAL A 169 1.19 -10.49 -11.07
N GLY A 170 1.57 -9.98 -9.89
CA GLY A 170 0.80 -8.99 -9.14
C GLY A 170 1.01 -7.58 -9.73
N VAL A 171 -0.07 -6.89 -10.06
CA VAL A 171 -0.01 -5.57 -10.71
C VAL A 171 0.74 -4.55 -9.85
N MET A 172 0.48 -4.56 -8.54
CA MET A 172 1.06 -3.62 -7.57
C MET A 172 2.18 -4.23 -6.72
N ALA A 173 2.63 -5.45 -7.03
CA ALA A 173 3.60 -6.17 -6.22
C ALA A 173 4.88 -5.37 -5.93
N MET A 174 5.40 -4.63 -6.92
CA MET A 174 6.59 -3.79 -6.74
C MET A 174 6.36 -2.61 -5.78
N ALA A 175 5.15 -2.10 -5.66
CA ALA A 175 4.84 -1.05 -4.71
C ALA A 175 4.57 -1.63 -3.32
N ASN A 176 3.68 -2.60 -3.23
CA ASN A 176 3.14 -3.11 -1.97
C ASN A 176 4.14 -3.93 -1.15
N THR A 177 4.99 -4.73 -1.81
CA THR A 177 6.02 -5.50 -1.12
C THR A 177 6.97 -4.61 -0.31
N ARG A 178 7.27 -3.39 -0.80
CA ARG A 178 8.10 -2.41 -0.07
C ARG A 178 7.39 -1.90 1.19
N VAL A 179 6.08 -1.63 1.08
CA VAL A 179 5.27 -1.16 2.21
C VAL A 179 5.20 -2.22 3.31
N VAL A 180 4.86 -3.48 2.97
CA VAL A 180 4.76 -4.57 3.95
C VAL A 180 6.12 -4.92 4.58
N ARG A 181 7.20 -4.88 3.79
CA ARG A 181 8.57 -5.09 4.32
C ARG A 181 8.99 -3.98 5.28
N ARG A 182 8.59 -2.72 5.00
CA ARG A 182 8.77 -1.62 5.95
C ARG A 182 7.95 -1.86 7.23
N SER A 183 6.71 -2.32 7.11
CA SER A 183 5.90 -2.69 8.28
C SER A 183 6.61 -3.71 9.15
N ALA A 184 7.14 -4.78 8.55
CA ALA A 184 7.88 -5.81 9.27
C ALA A 184 9.09 -5.23 10.02
N ALA A 185 9.89 -4.39 9.36
CA ALA A 185 11.06 -3.76 9.98
C ALA A 185 10.69 -2.80 11.13
N LEU A 186 9.66 -1.98 10.97
CA LEU A 186 9.18 -1.08 12.03
C LEU A 186 8.54 -1.86 13.19
N MET A 187 7.84 -2.96 12.92
CA MET A 187 7.30 -3.84 13.96
C MET A 187 8.42 -4.50 14.76
N GLU A 188 9.51 -4.90 14.11
CA GLU A 188 10.71 -5.42 14.81
C GLU A 188 11.33 -4.35 15.71
N GLN A 189 11.48 -3.11 15.26
CA GLN A 189 11.94 -1.99 16.08
C GLN A 189 11.02 -1.72 17.28
N ASN A 190 9.72 -1.94 17.12
CA ASN A 190 8.71 -1.81 18.18
C ASN A 190 8.60 -3.05 19.07
N GLN A 191 9.52 -4.00 18.98
CA GLN A 191 9.53 -5.26 19.77
C GLN A 191 8.29 -6.14 19.54
N LYS A 192 7.69 -6.05 18.37
CA LYS A 192 6.55 -6.87 17.91
C LYS A 192 6.84 -7.48 16.53
N PRO A 193 7.96 -8.20 16.36
CA PRO A 193 8.36 -8.70 15.05
C PRO A 193 7.30 -9.64 14.45
N TYR A 194 7.14 -9.61 13.14
CA TYR A 194 6.34 -10.60 12.43
C TYR A 194 6.97 -11.99 12.49
N GLY A 195 8.29 -12.08 12.33
CA GLY A 195 9.09 -13.28 12.43
C GLY A 195 10.53 -13.01 11.98
N LYS A 196 11.43 -13.94 12.30
CA LYS A 196 12.84 -13.83 11.91
C LYS A 196 12.97 -14.00 10.39
N ASN A 197 13.65 -13.08 9.73
CA ASN A 197 13.78 -13.07 8.27
C ASN A 197 12.44 -13.13 7.51
N PHE A 198 11.41 -12.46 8.04
CA PHE A 198 10.09 -12.40 7.43
C PHE A 198 10.15 -12.04 5.94
N THR A 199 9.40 -12.77 5.13
CA THR A 199 9.28 -12.53 3.69
C THR A 199 7.83 -12.32 3.29
N PHE A 200 7.63 -11.46 2.29
CA PHE A 200 6.30 -11.16 1.75
C PHE A 200 6.34 -11.19 0.21
N GLY A 201 5.40 -11.93 -0.37
CA GLY A 201 5.16 -12.02 -1.81
C GLY A 201 3.77 -11.54 -2.19
N GLU A 202 3.63 -10.92 -3.37
CA GLU A 202 2.34 -10.48 -3.90
C GLU A 202 2.14 -10.98 -5.32
N HIS A 203 0.98 -11.57 -5.59
CA HIS A 203 0.64 -12.28 -6.82
C HIS A 203 -0.78 -11.95 -7.28
N GLY A 204 -1.03 -12.11 -8.58
CA GLY A 204 -2.39 -12.24 -9.10
C GLY A 204 -2.87 -13.69 -9.00
N LEU A 205 -4.15 -13.92 -8.71
CA LEU A 205 -4.77 -15.25 -8.73
C LEU A 205 -5.66 -15.40 -9.98
N PHE A 206 -5.43 -16.46 -10.73
CA PHE A 206 -6.10 -16.72 -12.01
C PHE A 206 -6.72 -18.12 -12.02
N ALA A 207 -7.89 -18.26 -12.67
CA ALA A 207 -8.62 -19.53 -12.74
C ALA A 207 -7.89 -20.63 -13.55
N SER A 208 -6.89 -20.29 -14.35
CA SER A 208 -6.14 -21.27 -15.16
C SER A 208 -4.72 -20.80 -15.43
N LYS A 209 -3.81 -21.74 -15.67
CA LYS A 209 -2.43 -21.51 -16.09
C LYS A 209 -2.35 -20.65 -17.35
N ARG A 210 -3.27 -20.86 -18.30
CA ARG A 210 -3.33 -20.07 -19.53
C ARG A 210 -3.62 -18.61 -19.22
N ASN A 211 -4.62 -18.36 -18.37
CA ASN A 211 -5.00 -16.98 -18.00
C ASN A 211 -3.87 -16.29 -17.23
N ALA A 212 -3.20 -17.00 -16.30
CA ALA A 212 -2.04 -16.48 -15.58
C ALA A 212 -0.91 -16.08 -16.56
N ARG A 213 -0.60 -16.93 -17.54
CA ARG A 213 0.42 -16.64 -18.56
C ARG A 213 0.07 -15.44 -19.43
N LEU A 214 -1.17 -15.37 -19.93
CA LEU A 214 -1.62 -14.28 -20.79
C LEU A 214 -1.64 -12.95 -20.03
N ALA A 215 -2.15 -12.92 -18.81
CA ALA A 215 -2.17 -11.73 -17.98
C ALA A 215 -0.75 -11.27 -17.64
N SER A 216 0.14 -12.17 -17.24
CA SER A 216 1.53 -11.85 -16.90
C SER A 216 2.30 -11.32 -18.11
N LEU A 217 2.11 -11.93 -19.29
CA LEU A 217 2.71 -11.45 -20.54
C LEU A 217 2.17 -10.07 -20.92
N GLY A 218 0.86 -9.87 -20.79
CA GLY A 218 0.21 -8.58 -21.08
C GLY A 218 0.73 -7.46 -20.17
N LEU A 219 0.88 -7.74 -18.85
CA LEU A 219 1.47 -6.79 -17.91
C LEU A 219 2.93 -6.47 -18.21
N LEU A 220 3.74 -7.49 -18.56
CA LEU A 220 5.14 -7.30 -18.94
C LEU A 220 5.28 -6.43 -20.19
N LEU A 221 4.49 -6.73 -21.23
CA LEU A 221 4.46 -5.93 -22.46
C LEU A 221 3.98 -4.50 -22.20
N GLY A 222 2.93 -4.35 -21.38
CA GLY A 222 2.44 -3.03 -20.94
C GLY A 222 3.54 -2.24 -20.21
N PHE A 223 4.26 -2.88 -19.29
CA PHE A 223 5.40 -2.26 -18.61
C PHE A 223 6.50 -1.82 -19.58
N ILE A 224 6.86 -2.66 -20.55
CA ILE A 224 7.86 -2.32 -21.60
C ILE A 224 7.38 -1.10 -22.39
N VAL A 225 6.13 -1.09 -22.86
CA VAL A 225 5.56 0.04 -23.61
C VAL A 225 5.60 1.33 -22.78
N LEU A 226 5.14 1.26 -21.53
CA LEU A 226 5.07 2.43 -20.62
C LEU A 226 6.44 2.91 -20.15
N SER A 227 7.46 2.05 -20.15
CA SER A 227 8.85 2.40 -19.79
C SER A 227 9.68 2.91 -20.96
N THR A 228 9.10 2.98 -22.16
CA THR A 228 9.78 3.41 -23.39
C THR A 228 9.07 4.61 -24.02
N PRO A 229 9.67 5.31 -25.00
CA PRO A 229 8.98 6.37 -25.74
C PRO A 229 7.65 5.94 -26.39
N LEU A 230 7.41 4.64 -26.54
CA LEU A 230 6.12 4.12 -27.05
C LEU A 230 4.93 4.52 -26.18
N LYS A 231 5.16 4.86 -24.89
CA LYS A 231 4.10 5.38 -24.00
C LYS A 231 3.36 6.59 -24.59
N TYR A 232 4.05 7.46 -25.32
CA TYR A 232 3.42 8.63 -25.96
C TYR A 232 2.46 8.27 -27.08
N LEU A 233 2.64 7.09 -27.73
CA LEU A 233 1.73 6.59 -28.74
C LEU A 233 0.44 6.00 -28.14
N VAL A 234 0.52 5.42 -26.95
CA VAL A 234 -0.64 4.83 -26.26
C VAL A 234 -1.39 5.83 -25.39
N ARG A 235 -0.77 6.96 -25.02
CA ARG A 235 -1.34 8.00 -24.15
C ARG A 235 -2.75 8.47 -24.57
N PRO A 236 -3.06 8.68 -25.88
CA PRO A 236 -4.40 9.11 -26.29
C PRO A 236 -5.52 8.09 -25.99
N PHE A 237 -5.17 6.81 -25.77
CA PHE A 237 -6.09 5.71 -25.52
C PHE A 237 -6.23 5.38 -24.03
N LEU A 238 -5.47 6.04 -23.17
CA LEU A 238 -5.51 5.82 -21.73
C LEU A 238 -6.41 6.86 -21.04
N PRO A 239 -7.03 6.52 -19.88
CA PRO A 239 -7.82 7.48 -19.12
C PRO A 239 -7.01 8.74 -18.80
N LYS A 240 -7.63 9.90 -18.94
CA LYS A 240 -7.02 11.19 -18.61
C LYS A 240 -7.24 11.52 -17.13
N PRO A 241 -6.45 12.44 -16.54
CA PRO A 241 -6.74 12.98 -15.23
C PRO A 241 -8.20 13.45 -15.14
N GLY A 242 -8.92 12.97 -14.12
CA GLY A 242 -10.36 13.21 -13.96
C GLY A 242 -11.28 12.15 -14.59
N ASP A 243 -10.76 11.33 -15.49
CA ASP A 243 -11.52 10.19 -16.03
C ASP A 243 -11.51 9.02 -15.04
N GLY A 244 -12.64 8.34 -14.93
CA GLY A 244 -12.81 7.15 -14.10
C GLY A 244 -13.87 6.20 -14.68
N PRO A 245 -14.01 5.01 -14.07
CA PRO A 245 -15.05 4.06 -14.49
C PRO A 245 -16.45 4.62 -14.24
N SER A 246 -17.42 4.14 -15.02
CA SER A 246 -18.84 4.49 -14.80
C SER A 246 -19.30 4.12 -13.41
N GLN A 247 -20.36 4.79 -12.91
CA GLN A 247 -20.94 4.48 -11.60
C GLN A 247 -21.34 2.99 -11.51
N GLU A 248 -21.90 2.45 -12.59
CA GLU A 248 -22.25 1.03 -12.66
C GLU A 248 -21.03 0.10 -12.49
N THR A 249 -19.91 0.44 -13.12
CA THR A 249 -18.64 -0.31 -12.95
C THR A 249 -18.14 -0.20 -11.52
N GLN A 250 -18.21 0.99 -10.92
CA GLN A 250 -17.82 1.22 -9.53
C GLN A 250 -18.68 0.41 -8.56
N ASP A 251 -19.99 0.35 -8.78
CA ASP A 251 -20.92 -0.35 -7.88
C ASP A 251 -20.83 -1.87 -8.00
N LYS A 252 -20.58 -2.40 -9.19
CA LYS A 252 -20.42 -3.85 -9.46
C LYS A 252 -19.01 -4.36 -9.21
N GLY A 253 -18.05 -3.47 -9.00
CA GLY A 253 -16.66 -3.81 -8.71
C GLY A 253 -16.51 -4.51 -7.36
N TRP A 254 -15.37 -5.16 -7.18
CA TRP A 254 -14.99 -5.81 -5.93
C TRP A 254 -13.49 -6.12 -5.92
N PHE A 255 -12.95 -6.39 -4.75
CA PHE A 255 -11.62 -6.97 -4.61
C PHE A 255 -11.62 -8.10 -3.60
N ARG A 256 -10.67 -9.02 -3.76
CA ARG A 256 -10.32 -10.05 -2.79
C ARG A 256 -8.81 -10.20 -2.74
N ALA A 257 -8.26 -10.12 -1.54
CA ALA A 257 -6.90 -10.47 -1.23
C ALA A 257 -6.91 -11.73 -0.36
N THR A 258 -6.32 -12.81 -0.84
CA THR A 258 -6.23 -14.08 -0.10
C THR A 258 -4.79 -14.30 0.33
N PHE A 259 -4.57 -14.49 1.62
CA PHE A 259 -3.26 -14.62 2.25
C PHE A 259 -3.00 -16.07 2.60
N VAL A 260 -1.85 -16.56 2.21
CA VAL A 260 -1.30 -17.84 2.66
C VAL A 260 -0.09 -17.53 3.52
N ALA A 261 -0.17 -17.82 4.81
CA ALA A 261 0.89 -17.53 5.76
C ALA A 261 1.44 -18.81 6.38
N VAL A 262 2.75 -18.82 6.63
CA VAL A 262 3.47 -19.95 7.23
C VAL A 262 4.31 -19.44 8.39
N SER A 263 4.12 -20.03 9.58
CA SER A 263 4.90 -19.74 10.79
C SER A 263 6.28 -20.39 10.78
N GLU A 264 7.11 -20.03 11.74
CA GLU A 264 8.43 -20.67 11.95
C GLU A 264 8.30 -22.18 12.27
N ASP A 265 7.20 -22.62 12.84
CA ASP A 265 6.91 -24.04 13.14
C ASP A 265 6.20 -24.77 11.98
N ASN A 266 6.13 -24.15 10.79
CA ASN A 266 5.40 -24.64 9.62
C ASN A 266 3.88 -24.76 9.81
N ASP A 267 3.29 -24.10 10.82
CA ASP A 267 1.85 -23.93 10.90
C ASP A 267 1.40 -23.02 9.77
N ARG A 268 0.27 -23.35 9.14
CA ARG A 268 -0.22 -22.65 7.96
C ARG A 268 -1.63 -22.16 8.18
N LYS A 269 -1.86 -20.88 7.85
CA LYS A 269 -3.20 -20.29 7.85
C LYS A 269 -3.50 -19.62 6.54
N ILE A 270 -4.76 -19.68 6.14
CA ILE A 270 -5.29 -18.97 4.99
C ILE A 270 -6.31 -17.96 5.50
N CYS A 271 -6.10 -16.70 5.17
CA CYS A 271 -7.01 -15.62 5.50
C CYS A 271 -7.45 -14.89 4.23
N SER A 272 -8.52 -14.13 4.32
CA SER A 272 -8.96 -13.28 3.22
C SER A 272 -9.45 -11.92 3.70
N MET A 273 -9.24 -10.91 2.86
CA MET A 273 -9.84 -9.59 2.93
C MET A 273 -10.66 -9.38 1.66
N TYR A 274 -11.92 -8.96 1.81
CA TYR A 274 -12.84 -8.72 0.70
C TYR A 274 -13.56 -7.38 0.86
N GLY A 275 -13.71 -6.66 -0.24
CA GLY A 275 -14.51 -5.44 -0.29
C GLY A 275 -15.35 -5.35 -1.56
N SER A 276 -16.60 -4.89 -1.40
CA SER A 276 -17.48 -4.51 -2.50
C SER A 276 -17.16 -3.10 -2.98
N GLY A 277 -17.40 -2.84 -4.26
CA GLY A 277 -17.01 -1.61 -4.94
C GLY A 277 -15.67 -1.77 -5.67
N ASP A 278 -15.53 -1.04 -6.76
CA ASP A 278 -14.31 -1.11 -7.55
C ASP A 278 -13.07 -0.70 -6.74
N PRO A 279 -11.92 -1.31 -6.97
CA PRO A 279 -10.71 -1.01 -6.21
C PRO A 279 -10.19 0.42 -6.47
N GLY A 280 -10.33 0.93 -7.68
CA GLY A 280 -9.73 2.20 -8.09
C GLY A 280 -10.32 3.44 -7.43
N TYR A 281 -11.64 3.43 -7.15
CA TYR A 281 -12.34 4.58 -6.57
C TYR A 281 -13.10 4.24 -5.31
N LYS A 282 -14.12 3.37 -5.39
CA LYS A 282 -15.05 3.15 -4.29
C LYS A 282 -14.40 2.51 -3.08
N SER A 283 -13.63 1.44 -3.30
CA SER A 283 -12.86 0.80 -2.23
C SER A 283 -11.73 1.69 -1.74
N THR A 284 -10.97 2.33 -2.63
CA THR A 284 -9.90 3.27 -2.26
C THR A 284 -10.41 4.41 -1.39
N ALA A 285 -11.55 5.04 -1.77
CA ALA A 285 -12.16 6.10 -0.96
C ALA A 285 -12.52 5.61 0.45
N LYS A 286 -13.14 4.42 0.56
CA LYS A 286 -13.46 3.80 1.85
C LYS A 286 -12.20 3.57 2.69
N LEU A 287 -11.17 2.96 2.11
CA LEU A 287 -9.93 2.61 2.80
C LEU A 287 -9.17 3.85 3.32
N VAL A 288 -9.01 4.88 2.50
CA VAL A 288 -8.31 6.11 2.91
C VAL A 288 -9.11 6.95 3.90
N CYS A 289 -10.44 7.01 3.75
CA CYS A 289 -11.29 7.72 4.70
C CYS A 289 -11.27 7.06 6.07
N GLU A 290 -11.35 5.72 6.15
CA GLU A 290 -11.27 5.01 7.43
C GLU A 290 -9.88 5.16 8.08
N SER A 291 -8.81 5.22 7.28
CA SER A 291 -7.46 5.51 7.77
C SER A 291 -7.36 6.93 8.38
N ALA A 292 -7.91 7.94 7.69
CA ALA A 292 -7.96 9.31 8.21
C ALA A 292 -8.84 9.43 9.47
N LEU A 293 -9.99 8.76 9.49
CA LEU A 293 -10.88 8.74 10.64
C LEU A 293 -10.27 8.01 11.84
N ALA A 294 -9.47 6.96 11.63
CA ALA A 294 -8.69 6.33 12.68
C ALA A 294 -7.74 7.33 13.35
N LEU A 295 -6.99 8.10 12.56
CA LEU A 295 -6.10 9.16 13.08
C LEU A 295 -6.86 10.27 13.81
N ALA A 296 -8.04 10.65 13.31
CA ALA A 296 -8.79 11.78 13.85
C ALA A 296 -9.55 11.47 15.15
N ARG A 297 -9.99 10.21 15.34
CA ARG A 297 -11.01 9.84 16.33
C ARG A 297 -10.60 8.76 17.33
N SER A 298 -9.53 7.99 17.06
CA SER A 298 -9.11 6.91 17.94
C SER A 298 -8.05 7.39 18.93
N ASN A 299 -8.17 6.98 20.19
CA ASN A 299 -7.23 7.31 21.26
C ASN A 299 -6.25 6.15 21.54
N ASP A 300 -6.55 4.95 21.02
CA ASP A 300 -5.84 3.69 21.27
C ASP A 300 -5.01 3.22 20.07
N LEU A 301 -4.52 4.17 19.28
CA LEU A 301 -3.63 3.88 18.15
C LEU A 301 -2.34 3.18 18.63
N PRO A 302 -1.76 2.28 17.80
CA PRO A 302 -0.53 1.57 18.12
C PRO A 302 0.59 2.52 18.59
N GLY A 303 1.31 2.17 19.66
CA GLY A 303 2.37 2.99 20.23
C GLY A 303 1.89 4.14 21.11
N GLY A 304 0.58 4.40 21.21
CA GLY A 304 -0.02 5.42 22.09
C GLY A 304 0.18 6.86 21.61
N GLU A 305 -0.16 7.80 22.50
CA GLU A 305 0.12 9.23 22.30
C GLU A 305 1.64 9.46 22.24
N GLY A 306 2.06 10.32 21.32
CA GLY A 306 3.49 10.61 21.11
C GLY A 306 4.22 9.66 20.17
N TYR A 307 3.63 8.55 19.75
CA TYR A 307 4.21 7.72 18.68
C TYR A 307 3.92 8.31 17.31
N GLY A 308 4.97 8.62 16.56
CA GLY A 308 4.88 9.26 15.25
C GLY A 308 5.99 8.84 14.29
N GLY A 309 6.05 9.51 13.16
CA GLY A 309 7.00 9.26 12.07
C GLY A 309 6.31 9.06 10.73
N VAL A 310 7.08 8.81 9.69
CA VAL A 310 6.56 8.31 8.41
C VAL A 310 6.38 6.80 8.56
N LEU A 311 5.14 6.38 8.72
CA LEU A 311 4.74 5.02 9.10
C LEU A 311 4.00 4.35 7.93
N THR A 312 3.74 3.05 8.08
CA THR A 312 2.81 2.30 7.24
C THR A 312 1.46 2.15 7.94
N SER A 313 0.43 1.73 7.23
CA SER A 313 -0.91 1.54 7.79
C SER A 313 -0.94 0.50 8.92
N ALA A 314 -0.24 -0.62 8.75
CA ALA A 314 -0.16 -1.66 9.79
C ALA A 314 0.50 -1.14 11.07
N VAL A 315 1.59 -0.39 10.96
CA VAL A 315 2.34 0.14 12.10
C VAL A 315 1.63 1.30 12.78
N GLY A 316 1.08 2.22 11.99
CA GLY A 316 0.48 3.44 12.51
C GLY A 316 -0.97 3.30 12.94
N LEU A 317 -1.72 2.34 12.39
CA LEU A 317 -3.16 2.18 12.62
C LEU A 317 -3.53 0.78 13.14
N GLY A 318 -2.85 -0.27 12.68
CA GLY A 318 -2.98 -1.65 13.19
C GLY A 318 -4.41 -2.13 13.35
N GLU A 319 -4.71 -2.73 14.51
CA GLU A 319 -6.03 -3.30 14.85
C GLU A 319 -7.15 -2.26 14.82
N VAL A 320 -6.85 -1.01 15.13
CA VAL A 320 -7.85 0.08 15.06
C VAL A 320 -8.40 0.20 13.64
N LEU A 321 -7.51 0.16 12.63
CA LEU A 321 -7.97 0.22 11.23
C LEU A 321 -8.69 -1.07 10.82
N VAL A 322 -8.22 -2.25 11.24
CA VAL A 322 -8.92 -3.53 10.97
C VAL A 322 -10.37 -3.45 11.45
N ASN A 323 -10.61 -2.98 12.68
CA ASN A 323 -11.95 -2.90 13.25
C ASN A 323 -12.81 -1.86 12.52
N ARG A 324 -12.26 -0.68 12.22
CA ARG A 324 -12.98 0.34 11.44
C ARG A 324 -13.36 -0.14 10.04
N LEU A 325 -12.46 -0.88 9.39
CA LEU A 325 -12.74 -1.46 8.06
C LEU A 325 -13.82 -2.54 8.12
N LYS A 326 -13.87 -3.35 9.20
CA LYS A 326 -14.99 -4.29 9.42
C LYS A 326 -16.32 -3.56 9.57
N ASP A 327 -16.34 -2.47 10.35
CA ASP A 327 -17.54 -1.62 10.51
C ASP A 327 -17.95 -0.94 9.19
N ALA A 328 -16.98 -0.68 8.30
CA ALA A 328 -17.21 -0.16 6.96
C ALA A 328 -17.46 -1.26 5.90
N GLU A 329 -17.88 -2.46 6.33
CA GLU A 329 -18.25 -3.59 5.45
C GLU A 329 -17.09 -4.15 4.61
N ILE A 330 -15.86 -4.06 5.09
CA ILE A 330 -14.74 -4.84 4.57
C ILE A 330 -14.66 -6.14 5.39
N GLU A 331 -14.75 -7.26 4.71
CA GLU A 331 -14.72 -8.56 5.36
C GLU A 331 -13.29 -9.03 5.59
N PHE A 332 -13.01 -9.49 6.80
CA PHE A 332 -11.79 -10.22 7.17
C PHE A 332 -12.20 -11.62 7.66
N LYS A 333 -11.66 -12.66 7.05
CA LYS A 333 -11.98 -14.06 7.39
C LYS A 333 -10.73 -14.89 7.53
N VAL A 334 -10.72 -15.79 8.52
CA VAL A 334 -9.83 -16.94 8.60
C VAL A 334 -10.54 -18.08 7.88
N LEU A 335 -9.89 -18.67 6.89
CA LEU A 335 -10.50 -19.69 6.03
C LEU A 335 -10.15 -21.11 6.49
N ASN A 336 -8.97 -21.29 7.12
CA ASN A 336 -8.55 -22.54 7.76
C ASN A 336 -7.52 -22.23 8.86
#